data_6af87baa9caae1f96aaf30c51eb4b83d
#
_entry.id   6af87baa9caae1f96aaf30c51eb4b83d
#
_cell.length_a   1.000
_cell.length_b   1.000
_cell.length_c   1.000
_cell.angle_alpha   90.00
_cell.angle_beta   90.00
_cell.angle_gamma   90.00
#
_symmetry.space_group_name_H-M   'P 1'
#
loop_
_entity.id
_entity.type
_entity.pdbx_description
1 polymer ?
#
loop_
_entity_poly.entity_id
_entity_poly.type
_entity_poly.pdbx_seq_one_letter_code
_entity_poly.pdbx_strand_id
1 'polypeptide(L)'
;AMQGRHEKNIGCAQSWVDIAPAMGMIGTLVGLVAMLGNMADPKAIGPAMAVALLTTLYGAMIANTIFMPIVIKLKGYSAYETTYREMIITGLQFISRGESPRNIQDQLVANLPPKEKQKLLEAAAGG
;
A
#
# COMPACT_ATOMS: atom_id res chain seq x y z
N ALA A 1 2.25 20.60 -0.15
CA ALA A 1 2.02 20.36 1.30
C ALA A 1 1.11 19.12 1.57
N MET A 2 0.09 18.84 0.78
CA MET A 2 -0.82 17.69 0.98
C MET A 2 -0.18 16.35 0.63
N GLN A 3 0.56 16.22 -0.45
CA GLN A 3 1.29 15.00 -0.83
C GLN A 3 2.24 14.51 0.28
N GLY A 4 3.02 15.41 0.88
CA GLY A 4 3.92 15.03 1.96
C GLY A 4 3.21 14.48 3.20
N ARG A 5 1.96 14.89 3.44
CA ARG A 5 1.15 14.37 4.54
C ARG A 5 0.59 12.97 4.21
N HIS A 6 0.18 12.74 2.97
CA HIS A 6 -0.26 11.41 2.51
C HIS A 6 0.89 10.40 2.52
N GLU A 7 2.08 10.79 2.05
CA GLU A 7 3.27 9.96 2.10
C GLU A 7 3.68 9.59 3.52
N LYS A 8 3.59 10.52 4.47
CA LYS A 8 3.83 10.22 5.90
C LYS A 8 2.86 9.19 6.46
N ASN A 9 1.58 9.32 6.15
CA ASN A 9 0.56 8.38 6.61
C ASN A 9 0.74 6.98 5.99
N ILE A 10 1.08 6.92 4.70
CA ILE A 10 1.40 5.66 4.00
C ILE A 10 2.67 5.06 4.59
N GLY A 11 3.70 5.87 4.84
CA GLY A 11 4.94 5.44 5.47
C GLY A 11 4.72 4.85 6.87
N CYS A 12 3.87 5.47 7.68
CA CYS A 12 3.49 4.94 8.99
C CYS A 12 2.80 3.57 8.86
N ALA A 13 1.82 3.43 7.96
CA ALA A 13 1.13 2.17 7.73
C ALA A 13 2.09 1.10 7.17
N GLN A 14 3.02 1.46 6.29
CA GLN A 14 4.06 0.56 5.78
C GLN A 14 4.97 0.06 6.90
N SER A 15 5.34 0.93 7.84
CA SER A 15 6.17 0.53 9.00
C SER A 15 5.50 -0.58 9.82
N TRP A 16 4.19 -0.56 9.98
CA TRP A 16 3.46 -1.63 10.67
C TRP A 16 3.49 -2.97 9.90
N VAL A 17 3.45 -2.92 8.56
CA VAL A 17 3.61 -4.12 7.71
C VAL A 17 4.98 -4.76 7.93
N ASP A 18 6.02 -3.94 8.09
CA ASP A 18 7.40 -4.40 8.24
C ASP A 18 7.72 -4.86 9.67
N ILE A 19 7.18 -4.16 10.67
CA ILE A 19 7.43 -4.43 12.10
C ILE A 19 6.66 -5.66 12.59
N ALA A 20 5.43 -5.90 12.14
CA ALA A 20 4.61 -6.98 12.66
C ALA A 20 5.24 -8.38 12.46
N PRO A 21 5.80 -8.75 11.29
CA PRO A 21 6.53 -10.01 11.14
C PRO A 21 7.82 -10.04 11.96
N ALA A 22 8.53 -8.91 12.10
CA ALA A 22 9.75 -8.82 12.90
C ALA A 22 9.47 -9.10 14.39
N MET A 23 8.36 -8.59 14.92
CA MET A 23 7.91 -8.92 16.28
C MET A 23 7.55 -10.41 16.42
N GLY A 24 6.97 -11.01 15.38
CA GLY A 24 6.75 -12.46 15.32
C GLY A 24 8.06 -13.25 15.42
N MET A 25 9.11 -12.83 14.72
CA MET A 25 10.44 -13.48 14.82
C MET A 25 11.05 -13.33 16.21
N ILE A 26 10.92 -12.19 16.87
CA ILE A 26 11.35 -12.02 18.26
C ILE A 26 10.63 -13.02 19.17
N GLY A 27 9.32 -13.21 18.98
CA GLY A 27 8.54 -14.18 19.72
C GLY A 27 9.03 -15.63 19.53
N THR A 28 9.48 -16.01 18.32
CA THR A 28 10.08 -17.33 18.10
C THR A 28 11.40 -17.51 18.86
N LEU A 29 12.24 -16.49 18.87
CA LEU A 29 13.50 -16.55 19.60
C LEU A 29 13.27 -16.71 21.12
N VAL A 30 12.31 -15.97 21.66
CA VAL A 30 11.90 -16.12 23.07
C VAL A 30 11.38 -17.53 23.36
N GLY A 31 10.54 -18.07 22.49
CA GLY A 31 10.02 -19.45 22.60
C GLY A 31 11.11 -20.49 22.53
N LEU A 32 12.10 -20.31 21.64
CA LEU A 32 13.26 -21.22 21.53
C LEU A 32 14.16 -21.15 22.77
N VAL A 33 14.38 -19.96 23.34
CA VAL A 33 15.15 -19.82 24.59
C VAL A 33 14.45 -20.54 25.74
N ALA A 34 13.12 -20.38 25.84
CA ALA A 34 12.33 -21.09 26.85
C ALA A 34 12.38 -22.62 26.66
N MET A 35 12.36 -23.09 25.41
CA MET A 35 12.50 -24.51 25.07
C MET A 35 13.87 -25.05 25.51
N LEU A 36 14.94 -24.33 25.20
CA LEU A 36 16.31 -24.72 25.56
C LEU A 36 16.54 -24.73 27.09
N GLY A 37 15.89 -23.81 27.81
CA GLY A 37 15.93 -23.76 29.28
C GLY A 37 15.27 -24.98 29.96
N ASN A 38 14.36 -25.66 29.24
CA ASN A 38 13.63 -26.82 29.76
C ASN A 38 13.99 -28.14 29.06
N MET A 39 15.17 -28.26 28.46
CA MET A 39 15.59 -29.45 27.71
C MET A 39 15.66 -30.73 28.58
N ALA A 40 15.74 -30.62 29.89
CA ALA A 40 15.72 -31.74 30.82
C ALA A 40 14.35 -32.44 30.87
N ASP A 41 13.25 -31.76 30.51
CA ASP A 41 11.91 -32.34 30.48
C ASP A 41 11.38 -32.41 29.02
N PRO A 42 11.37 -33.63 28.42
CA PRO A 42 10.89 -33.81 27.04
C PRO A 42 9.39 -33.37 26.84
N LYS A 43 8.58 -33.37 27.89
CA LYS A 43 7.18 -32.97 27.81
C LYS A 43 6.99 -31.45 27.70
N ALA A 44 7.97 -30.66 28.14
CA ALA A 44 7.95 -29.21 28.05
C ALA A 44 8.39 -28.66 26.67
N ILE A 45 9.11 -29.46 25.88
CA ILE A 45 9.64 -29.06 24.57
C ILE A 45 8.49 -28.77 23.58
N GLY A 46 7.50 -29.64 23.49
CA GLY A 46 6.38 -29.51 22.55
C GLY A 46 5.59 -28.23 22.70
N PRO A 47 5.08 -27.92 23.89
CA PRO A 47 4.36 -26.66 24.13
C PRO A 47 5.19 -25.40 23.85
N ALA A 48 6.48 -25.38 24.25
CA ALA A 48 7.35 -24.24 24.01
C ALA A 48 7.59 -24.01 22.51
N MET A 49 7.76 -25.07 21.74
CA MET A 49 7.91 -25.01 20.29
C MET A 49 6.62 -24.54 19.60
N ALA A 50 5.44 -24.98 20.09
CA ALA A 50 4.15 -24.54 19.58
C ALA A 50 3.95 -23.03 19.77
N VAL A 51 4.29 -22.48 20.94
CA VAL A 51 4.21 -21.04 21.21
C VAL A 51 5.14 -20.27 20.27
N ALA A 52 6.36 -20.73 20.05
CA ALA A 52 7.31 -20.10 19.13
C ALA A 52 6.76 -20.02 17.70
N LEU A 53 6.19 -21.10 17.18
CA LEU A 53 5.62 -21.13 15.83
C LEU A 53 4.35 -20.28 15.72
N LEU A 54 3.50 -20.27 16.75
CA LEU A 54 2.26 -19.50 16.77
C LEU A 54 2.53 -17.98 16.72
N THR A 55 3.56 -17.51 17.40
CA THR A 55 3.89 -16.07 17.40
C THR A 55 4.29 -15.57 16.02
N THR A 56 5.05 -16.37 15.25
CA THR A 56 5.37 -16.03 13.86
C THR A 56 4.14 -16.03 12.97
N LEU A 57 3.26 -17.03 13.13
CA LEU A 57 2.02 -17.11 12.38
C LEU A 57 1.14 -15.88 12.62
N TYR A 58 0.95 -15.47 13.87
CA TYR A 58 0.17 -14.28 14.20
C TYR A 58 0.82 -13.00 13.68
N GLY A 59 2.13 -12.83 13.81
CA GLY A 59 2.85 -11.68 13.27
C GLY A 59 2.66 -11.53 11.76
N ALA A 60 2.82 -12.62 11.01
CA ALA A 60 2.63 -12.65 9.57
C ALA A 60 1.15 -12.43 9.18
N MET A 61 0.21 -13.02 9.91
CA MET A 61 -1.22 -12.86 9.65
C MET A 61 -1.67 -11.41 9.82
N ILE A 62 -1.29 -10.76 10.90
CA ILE A 62 -1.63 -9.36 11.17
C ILE A 62 -1.05 -8.45 10.08
N ALA A 63 0.23 -8.62 9.74
CA ALA A 63 0.88 -7.83 8.69
C ALA A 63 0.16 -7.95 7.35
N ASN A 64 -0.06 -9.17 6.89
CA ASN A 64 -0.53 -9.42 5.54
C ASN A 64 -2.04 -9.30 5.38
N THR A 65 -2.82 -9.63 6.40
CA THR A 65 -4.29 -9.63 6.33
C THR A 65 -4.88 -8.28 6.69
N ILE A 66 -4.27 -7.55 7.62
CA ILE A 66 -4.82 -6.28 8.12
C ILE A 66 -4.07 -5.10 7.50
N PHE A 67 -2.76 -5.00 7.72
CA PHE A 67 -2.01 -3.80 7.34
C PHE A 67 -1.71 -3.71 5.84
N MET A 68 -1.39 -4.81 5.17
CA MET A 68 -1.07 -4.81 3.74
C MET A 68 -2.22 -4.28 2.87
N PRO A 69 -3.49 -4.72 3.02
CA PRO A 69 -4.60 -4.19 2.24
C PRO A 69 -4.83 -2.69 2.47
N ILE A 70 -4.61 -2.22 3.69
CA ILE A 70 -4.73 -0.79 4.03
C ILE A 70 -3.68 0.02 3.27
N VAL A 71 -2.43 -0.43 3.28
CA VAL A 71 -1.32 0.23 2.56
C VAL A 71 -1.57 0.25 1.05
N ILE A 72 -2.01 -0.87 0.48
CA ILE A 72 -2.31 -0.95 -0.96
C ILE A 72 -3.42 0.04 -1.34
N LYS A 73 -4.49 0.12 -0.56
CA LYS A 73 -5.57 1.08 -0.78
C LYS A 73 -5.09 2.52 -0.66
N LEU A 74 -4.35 2.85 0.38
CA LEU A 74 -3.82 4.21 0.58
C LEU A 74 -2.89 4.63 -0.56
N LYS A 75 -2.00 3.74 -1.01
CA LYS A 75 -1.13 3.98 -2.18
C LYS A 75 -1.95 4.20 -3.45
N GLY A 76 -2.99 3.40 -3.66
CA GLY A 76 -3.88 3.53 -4.81
C GLY A 76 -4.59 4.88 -4.85
N TYR A 77 -5.18 5.33 -3.74
CA TYR A 77 -5.82 6.64 -3.66
C TYR A 77 -4.82 7.79 -3.82
N SER A 78 -3.64 7.70 -3.23
CA SER A 78 -2.60 8.72 -3.38
C SER A 78 -2.11 8.83 -4.82
N ALA A 79 -1.93 7.72 -5.52
CA ALA A 79 -1.54 7.71 -6.93
C ALA A 79 -2.63 8.33 -7.82
N TYR A 80 -3.90 7.99 -7.58
CA TYR A 80 -5.03 8.55 -8.31
C TYR A 80 -5.12 10.07 -8.13
N GLU A 81 -5.00 10.56 -6.91
CA GLU A 81 -5.04 11.99 -6.60
C GLU A 81 -3.85 12.75 -7.25
N THR A 82 -2.67 12.14 -7.28
CA THR A 82 -1.49 12.71 -7.93
C THR A 82 -1.72 12.86 -9.43
N THR A 83 -2.19 11.81 -10.10
CA THR A 83 -2.49 11.83 -11.54
C THR A 83 -3.54 12.90 -11.87
N TYR A 84 -4.59 13.01 -11.05
CA TYR A 84 -5.63 14.02 -11.25
C TYR A 84 -5.10 15.45 -11.15
N ARG A 85 -4.23 15.71 -10.18
CA ARG A 85 -3.59 17.03 -10.02
C ARG A 85 -2.62 17.37 -11.14
N GLU A 86 -1.84 16.39 -11.58
CA GLU A 86 -0.94 16.56 -12.73
C GLU A 86 -1.72 16.90 -14.00
N MET A 87 -2.86 16.26 -14.21
CA MET A 87 -3.78 16.60 -15.32
C MET A 87 -4.25 18.05 -15.25
N ILE A 88 -4.68 18.53 -14.08
CA ILE A 88 -5.12 19.91 -13.90
C ILE A 88 -3.98 20.90 -14.20
N ILE A 89 -2.80 20.65 -13.66
CA ILE A 89 -1.62 21.51 -13.87
C ILE A 89 -1.24 21.55 -15.35
N THR A 90 -1.22 20.40 -16.00
CA THR A 90 -0.92 20.28 -17.43
C THR A 90 -1.95 21.01 -18.27
N GLY A 91 -3.25 20.87 -17.97
CA GLY A 91 -4.33 21.59 -18.64
C GLY A 91 -4.17 23.11 -18.52
N LEU A 92 -3.87 23.62 -17.31
CA LEU A 92 -3.64 25.03 -17.07
C LEU A 92 -2.39 25.55 -17.83
N GLN A 93 -1.34 24.75 -17.94
CA GLN A 93 -0.15 25.12 -18.72
C GLN A 93 -0.45 25.22 -20.21
N PHE A 94 -1.25 24.33 -20.78
CA PHE A 94 -1.65 24.40 -22.18
C PHE A 94 -2.54 25.61 -22.47
N ILE A 95 -3.46 25.93 -21.57
CA ILE A 95 -4.28 27.14 -21.65
C ILE A 95 -3.40 28.40 -21.63
N SER A 96 -2.40 28.46 -20.75
CA SER A 96 -1.49 29.60 -20.65
C SER A 96 -0.60 29.78 -21.89
N ARG A 97 -0.34 28.70 -22.64
CA ARG A 97 0.41 28.72 -23.90
C ARG A 97 -0.45 29.05 -25.12
N GLY A 98 -1.77 29.21 -24.95
CA GLY A 98 -2.69 29.49 -26.04
C GLY A 98 -2.93 28.32 -26.98
N GLU A 99 -2.75 27.09 -26.51
CA GLU A 99 -3.02 25.87 -27.28
C GLU A 99 -4.50 25.75 -27.65
N SER A 100 -4.78 25.11 -28.79
CA SER A 100 -6.17 24.91 -29.21
C SER A 100 -6.91 23.96 -28.27
N PRO A 101 -8.21 24.16 -28.03
CA PRO A 101 -9.00 23.31 -27.13
C PRO A 101 -8.93 21.81 -27.49
N ARG A 102 -8.81 21.49 -28.77
CA ARG A 102 -8.73 20.14 -29.29
C ARG A 102 -7.42 19.45 -28.91
N ASN A 103 -6.30 20.17 -29.01
CA ASN A 103 -5.00 19.66 -28.58
C ASN A 103 -4.95 19.43 -27.07
N ILE A 104 -5.56 20.32 -26.29
CA ILE A 104 -5.64 20.17 -24.82
C ILE A 104 -6.44 18.92 -24.47
N GLN A 105 -7.57 18.70 -25.13
CA GLN A 105 -8.41 17.52 -24.92
C GLN A 105 -7.67 16.23 -25.24
N ASP A 106 -6.99 16.15 -26.38
CA ASP A 106 -6.23 14.96 -26.81
C ASP A 106 -5.08 14.63 -25.84
N GLN A 107 -4.38 15.62 -25.35
CA GLN A 107 -3.28 15.47 -24.39
C GLN A 107 -3.79 15.04 -23.00
N LEU A 108 -4.91 15.60 -22.54
CA LEU A 108 -5.50 15.21 -21.26
C LEU A 108 -6.05 13.78 -21.30
N VAL A 109 -6.71 13.41 -22.41
CA VAL A 109 -7.21 12.04 -22.63
C VAL A 109 -6.09 11.03 -22.75
N ALA A 110 -4.91 11.41 -23.28
CA ALA A 110 -3.75 10.53 -23.37
C ALA A 110 -3.21 10.10 -21.99
N ASN A 111 -3.36 10.97 -20.99
CA ASN A 111 -2.89 10.73 -19.62
C ASN A 111 -3.89 9.96 -18.73
N LEU A 112 -5.09 9.67 -19.24
CA LEU A 112 -6.12 8.93 -18.50
C LEU A 112 -5.94 7.41 -18.58
N PRO A 113 -6.34 6.68 -17.52
CA PRO A 113 -6.43 5.23 -17.56
C PRO A 113 -7.33 4.74 -18.69
N PRO A 114 -7.04 3.57 -19.32
CA PRO A 114 -7.77 3.10 -20.50
C PRO A 114 -9.30 3.01 -20.32
N LYS A 115 -9.77 2.70 -19.11
CA LYS A 115 -11.21 2.59 -18.80
C LYS A 115 -11.95 3.94 -18.80
N GLU A 116 -11.28 4.99 -18.36
CA GLU A 116 -11.87 6.35 -18.34
C GLU A 116 -11.76 7.01 -19.72
N LYS A 117 -10.70 6.68 -20.46
CA LYS A 117 -10.53 7.10 -21.85
C LYS A 117 -11.69 6.62 -22.73
N GLN A 118 -12.11 5.37 -22.61
CA GLN A 118 -13.26 4.83 -23.37
C GLN A 118 -14.56 5.57 -23.02
N LYS A 119 -14.85 5.78 -21.75
CA LYS A 119 -16.08 6.51 -21.33
C LYS A 119 -16.14 7.93 -21.86
N LEU A 120 -15.01 8.63 -21.90
CA LEU A 120 -14.95 10.00 -22.42
C LEU A 120 -15.09 10.03 -23.94
N LEU A 121 -14.50 9.07 -24.66
CA LEU A 121 -14.67 8.94 -26.12
C LEU A 121 -16.12 8.59 -26.50
N GLU A 122 -16.78 7.74 -25.75
CA GLU A 122 -18.20 7.42 -25.94
C GLU A 122 -19.10 8.63 -25.64
N ALA A 123 -18.81 9.40 -24.59
CA ALA A 123 -19.54 10.62 -24.27
C ALA A 123 -19.32 11.73 -25.31
N ALA A 124 -18.13 11.82 -25.90
CA ALA A 124 -17.82 12.80 -26.94
C ALA A 124 -18.36 12.40 -28.32
N ALA A 125 -18.60 11.10 -28.55
CA ALA A 125 -19.19 10.60 -29.80
C ALA A 125 -20.73 10.63 -29.80
N GLY A 126 -21.35 10.80 -28.63
CA GLY A 126 -22.82 10.82 -28.44
C GLY A 126 -23.44 12.23 -28.37
N GLY A 127 -22.69 13.31 -28.55
CA GLY A 127 -23.11 14.69 -28.64
C GLY A 127 -22.74 15.33 -29.97
#